data_a1bb705f9eb4eb83056134ba925d0204
#
_entry.id   a1bb705f9eb4eb83056134ba925d0204
#
_cell.length_a   1.000
_cell.length_b   1.000
_cell.length_c   1.000
_cell.angle_alpha   90.00
_cell.angle_beta   90.00
_cell.angle_gamma   90.00
#
_symmetry.space_group_name_H-M   'P 1'
#
loop_
_entity.id
_entity.type
_entity.pdbx_description
1 polymer ?
#
loop_
_entity_poly.entity_id
_entity_poly.type
_entity_poly.pdbx_seq_one_letter_code
_entity_poly.pdbx_strand_id
1 'polypeptide(L)'
;KIAKIREDFSYALIHDMKTPISSILMGIQILETGKLDTRPEKRAKLFHILKDESEHLLALTEKVLTLSKLENHQLNLFREMLSLRSMLDDLIEKFSAKADKPVHFSLALEAETVVADGEFLKEAISNLIDNAIKYSGASVAIIISSFCKPDGAVVIKVKDNGFGIPLKDQSRIFEKYERASATERSRKGGASGFGLGLNYVFRVAEAHGGTVEVESIEGEYSEFSLSLPQKEFLDSVEEK
;
A
#
# COMPACT_ATOMS: atom_id res chain seq x y z
N LYS A 1 -26.01 7.60 -5.89
CA LYS A 1 -24.62 7.25 -6.28
C LYS A 1 -23.75 6.95 -5.03
N ILE A 2 -23.71 7.84 -4.04
CA ILE A 2 -22.91 7.69 -2.79
C ILE A 2 -23.36 6.47 -1.96
N ALA A 3 -24.67 6.22 -1.83
CA ALA A 3 -25.20 5.07 -1.09
C ALA A 3 -24.77 3.73 -1.71
N LYS A 4 -24.77 3.62 -3.05
CA LYS A 4 -24.35 2.41 -3.76
C LYS A 4 -22.86 2.14 -3.60
N ILE A 5 -22.02 3.19 -3.65
CA ILE A 5 -20.56 3.09 -3.42
C ILE A 5 -20.28 2.60 -1.99
N ARG A 6 -21.06 3.08 -1.02
CA ARG A 6 -20.96 2.67 0.38
C ARG A 6 -21.38 1.22 0.62
N GLU A 7 -22.37 0.78 -0.12
CA GLU A 7 -22.89 -0.60 -0.08
C GLU A 7 -21.90 -1.57 -0.74
N ASP A 8 -21.41 -1.25 -1.92
CA ASP A 8 -20.38 -2.03 -2.64
C ASP A 8 -19.08 -2.17 -1.80
N PHE A 9 -18.72 -1.15 -1.03
CA PHE A 9 -17.62 -1.21 -0.05
C PHE A 9 -17.85 -2.20 1.07
N SER A 10 -18.98 -2.09 1.73
CA SER A 10 -19.29 -2.99 2.85
C SER A 10 -19.24 -4.45 2.37
N TYR A 11 -19.71 -4.71 1.16
CA TYR A 11 -19.64 -6.05 0.55
C TYR A 11 -18.18 -6.48 0.27
N ALA A 12 -17.36 -5.61 -0.31
CA ALA A 12 -15.97 -5.92 -0.61
C ALA A 12 -15.16 -6.16 0.67
N LEU A 13 -15.32 -5.30 1.67
CA LEU A 13 -14.66 -5.43 2.97
C LEU A 13 -15.08 -6.73 3.68
N ILE A 14 -16.39 -7.00 3.74
CA ILE A 14 -16.93 -8.23 4.36
C ILE A 14 -16.41 -9.46 3.61
N HIS A 15 -16.38 -9.43 2.27
CA HIS A 15 -15.86 -10.51 1.46
C HIS A 15 -14.37 -10.79 1.78
N ASP A 16 -13.58 -9.73 1.83
CA ASP A 16 -12.13 -9.83 2.03
C ASP A 16 -11.77 -10.17 3.50
N MET A 17 -12.62 -9.83 4.47
CA MET A 17 -12.51 -10.33 5.85
C MET A 17 -12.97 -11.79 5.99
N LYS A 18 -13.93 -12.23 5.17
CA LYS A 18 -14.47 -13.59 5.24
C LYS A 18 -13.42 -14.64 4.87
N THR A 19 -12.55 -14.34 3.93
CA THR A 19 -11.51 -15.27 3.45
C THR A 19 -10.53 -15.67 4.58
N PRO A 20 -9.83 -14.74 5.26
CA PRO A 20 -8.95 -15.10 6.36
C PRO A 20 -9.71 -15.75 7.55
N ILE A 21 -10.91 -15.26 7.85
CA ILE A 21 -11.76 -15.87 8.90
C ILE A 21 -12.09 -17.32 8.56
N SER A 22 -12.44 -17.61 7.30
CA SER A 22 -12.74 -18.98 6.86
C SER A 22 -11.49 -19.87 6.90
N SER A 23 -10.32 -19.34 6.52
CA SER A 23 -9.05 -20.07 6.64
C SER A 23 -8.71 -20.41 8.09
N ILE A 24 -8.90 -19.44 8.99
CA ILE A 24 -8.69 -19.63 10.44
C ILE A 24 -9.63 -20.72 10.98
N LEU A 25 -10.93 -20.62 10.69
CA LEU A 25 -11.92 -21.60 11.15
C LEU A 25 -11.61 -23.01 10.62
N MET A 26 -11.27 -23.13 9.32
CA MET A 26 -10.90 -24.43 8.73
C MET A 26 -9.64 -24.99 9.40
N GLY A 27 -8.63 -24.16 9.66
CA GLY A 27 -7.41 -24.58 10.33
C GLY A 27 -7.67 -25.07 11.77
N ILE A 28 -8.53 -24.39 12.51
CA ILE A 28 -8.97 -24.81 13.86
C ILE A 28 -9.68 -26.17 13.77
N GLN A 29 -10.63 -26.35 12.85
CA GLN A 29 -11.33 -27.61 12.64
C GLN A 29 -10.36 -28.76 12.33
N ILE A 30 -9.32 -28.52 11.51
CA ILE A 30 -8.30 -29.53 11.23
C ILE A 30 -7.54 -29.91 12.51
N LEU A 31 -7.20 -28.95 13.37
CA LEU A 31 -6.54 -29.20 14.64
C LEU A 31 -7.43 -30.01 15.60
N GLU A 32 -8.73 -29.70 15.67
CA GLU A 32 -9.71 -30.40 16.50
C GLU A 32 -9.86 -31.88 16.12
N THR A 33 -9.61 -32.24 14.86
CA THR A 33 -9.67 -33.67 14.45
C THR A 33 -8.58 -34.55 15.07
N GLY A 34 -7.53 -33.96 15.68
CA GLY A 34 -6.37 -34.68 16.20
C GLY A 34 -5.48 -35.36 15.11
N LYS A 35 -5.85 -35.27 13.83
CA LYS A 35 -5.11 -35.92 12.73
C LYS A 35 -3.67 -35.43 12.55
N LEU A 36 -3.36 -34.27 13.10
CA LEU A 36 -2.02 -33.65 13.03
C LEU A 36 -1.18 -33.89 14.29
N ASP A 37 -1.70 -34.55 15.33
CA ASP A 37 -0.98 -34.76 16.59
C ASP A 37 0.27 -35.62 16.39
N THR A 38 0.23 -36.55 15.43
CA THR A 38 1.37 -37.40 15.04
C THR A 38 2.26 -36.79 13.97
N ARG A 39 1.98 -35.52 13.53
CA ARG A 39 2.67 -34.85 12.43
C ARG A 39 3.08 -33.43 12.82
N PRO A 40 4.09 -33.27 13.71
CA PRO A 40 4.43 -31.99 14.32
C PRO A 40 4.80 -30.91 13.29
N GLU A 41 5.49 -31.27 12.19
CA GLU A 41 5.85 -30.31 11.14
C GLU A 41 4.61 -29.73 10.41
N LYS A 42 3.62 -30.58 10.10
CA LYS A 42 2.37 -30.12 9.47
C LYS A 42 1.54 -29.28 10.42
N ARG A 43 1.54 -29.65 11.71
CA ARG A 43 0.88 -28.87 12.76
C ARG A 43 1.52 -27.49 12.91
N ALA A 44 2.86 -27.42 12.96
CA ALA A 44 3.58 -26.16 13.02
C ALA A 44 3.29 -25.26 11.80
N LYS A 45 3.31 -25.84 10.59
CA LYS A 45 2.97 -25.11 9.35
C LYS A 45 1.54 -24.57 9.42
N LEU A 46 0.57 -25.33 9.93
CA LEU A 46 -0.80 -24.88 10.07
C LEU A 46 -0.91 -23.71 11.06
N PHE A 47 -0.19 -23.77 12.20
CA PHE A 47 -0.15 -22.66 13.15
C PHE A 47 0.43 -21.39 12.52
N HIS A 48 1.47 -21.48 11.68
CA HIS A 48 1.99 -20.33 10.93
C HIS A 48 0.91 -19.72 10.03
N ILE A 49 0.21 -20.55 9.24
CA ILE A 49 -0.88 -20.07 8.38
C ILE A 49 -1.96 -19.35 9.21
N LEU A 50 -2.38 -19.94 10.34
CA LEU A 50 -3.39 -19.33 11.21
C LEU A 50 -2.93 -17.99 11.79
N LYS A 51 -1.65 -17.91 12.17
CA LYS A 51 -1.05 -16.68 12.66
C LYS A 51 -1.01 -15.62 11.59
N ASP A 52 -0.50 -15.95 10.39
CA ASP A 52 -0.40 -15.04 9.26
C ASP A 52 -1.76 -14.47 8.86
N GLU A 53 -2.81 -15.32 8.81
CA GLU A 53 -4.17 -14.88 8.50
C GLU A 53 -4.76 -13.98 9.60
N SER A 54 -4.42 -14.25 10.87
CA SER A 54 -4.86 -13.41 11.99
C SER A 54 -4.18 -12.05 11.98
N GLU A 55 -2.87 -12.00 11.73
CA GLU A 55 -2.11 -10.76 11.58
C GLU A 55 -2.59 -9.95 10.36
N HIS A 56 -2.91 -10.63 9.27
CA HIS A 56 -3.50 -10.00 8.07
C HIS A 56 -4.85 -9.34 8.38
N LEU A 57 -5.73 -10.02 9.13
CA LEU A 57 -7.03 -9.50 9.53
C LEU A 57 -6.88 -8.28 10.46
N LEU A 58 -5.95 -8.33 11.40
CA LEU A 58 -5.65 -7.22 12.30
C LEU A 58 -5.17 -6.00 11.51
N ALA A 59 -4.19 -6.16 10.63
CA ALA A 59 -3.68 -5.09 9.78
C ALA A 59 -4.79 -4.46 8.90
N LEU A 60 -5.74 -5.28 8.40
CA LEU A 60 -6.89 -4.77 7.67
C LEU A 60 -7.79 -3.88 8.53
N THR A 61 -8.11 -4.33 9.76
CA THR A 61 -8.97 -3.55 10.67
C THR A 61 -8.32 -2.23 11.06
N GLU A 62 -7.00 -2.21 11.32
CA GLU A 62 -6.22 -1.02 11.60
C GLU A 62 -6.22 -0.05 10.40
N LYS A 63 -6.05 -0.58 9.20
CA LYS A 63 -6.09 0.23 7.96
C LYS A 63 -7.44 0.90 7.73
N VAL A 64 -8.54 0.17 7.96
CA VAL A 64 -9.91 0.72 7.86
C VAL A 64 -10.13 1.82 8.89
N LEU A 65 -9.69 1.60 10.13
CA LEU A 65 -9.81 2.58 11.21
C LEU A 65 -8.99 3.85 10.90
N THR A 66 -7.76 3.69 10.42
CA THR A 66 -6.88 4.80 10.04
C THR A 66 -7.48 5.61 8.90
N LEU A 67 -7.98 4.95 7.86
CA LEU A 67 -8.68 5.62 6.76
C LEU A 67 -9.90 6.41 7.25
N SER A 68 -10.69 5.83 8.15
CA SER A 68 -11.83 6.53 8.73
C SER A 68 -11.42 7.80 9.51
N LYS A 69 -10.32 7.74 10.25
CA LYS A 69 -9.78 8.91 10.98
C LYS A 69 -9.22 9.98 10.02
N LEU A 70 -8.49 9.57 8.97
CA LEU A 70 -7.99 10.48 7.92
C LEU A 70 -9.13 11.23 7.23
N GLU A 71 -10.21 10.53 6.88
CA GLU A 71 -11.39 11.14 6.22
C GLU A 71 -12.12 12.15 7.07
N ASN A 72 -12.16 11.91 8.36
CA ASN A 72 -12.85 12.81 9.29
C ASN A 72 -11.93 13.95 9.80
N HIS A 73 -10.72 14.11 9.23
CA HIS A 73 -9.70 15.07 9.69
C HIS A 73 -9.45 14.98 11.21
N GLN A 74 -9.55 13.77 11.77
CA GLN A 74 -9.38 13.49 13.20
C GLN A 74 -7.97 13.08 13.58
N LEU A 75 -7.03 13.02 12.59
CA LEU A 75 -5.64 12.71 12.84
C LEU A 75 -4.80 13.98 12.95
N ASN A 76 -4.10 14.09 14.05
CA ASN A 76 -3.01 15.04 14.19
C ASN A 76 -1.74 14.38 13.64
N LEU A 77 -1.20 14.92 12.55
CA LEU A 77 0.06 14.42 11.98
C LEU A 77 1.25 14.91 12.83
N PHE A 78 2.15 14.00 13.15
CA PHE A 78 3.43 14.32 13.77
C PHE A 78 4.49 14.47 12.68
N ARG A 79 4.56 15.67 12.08
CA ARG A 79 5.51 15.95 10.99
C ARG A 79 6.89 16.18 11.57
N GLU A 80 7.88 15.49 11.03
CA GLU A 80 9.30 15.63 11.35
C GLU A 80 10.15 15.53 10.09
N MET A 81 11.40 15.96 10.16
CA MET A 81 12.37 15.81 9.07
C MET A 81 12.86 14.38 9.01
N LEU A 82 12.57 13.70 7.90
CA LEU A 82 12.85 12.28 7.68
C LEU A 82 13.92 12.11 6.62
N SER A 83 14.81 11.13 6.82
CA SER A 83 15.69 10.64 5.76
C SER A 83 14.95 9.68 4.86
N LEU A 84 14.73 10.07 3.60
CA LEU A 84 14.12 9.21 2.58
C LEU A 84 14.96 7.96 2.32
N ARG A 85 16.29 8.11 2.32
CA ARG A 85 17.19 6.97 2.11
C ARG A 85 16.97 5.89 3.15
N SER A 86 17.07 6.26 4.44
CA SER A 86 16.91 5.28 5.53
C SER A 86 15.55 4.59 5.50
N MET A 87 14.47 5.36 5.27
CA MET A 87 13.11 4.81 5.16
C MET A 87 12.97 3.84 3.99
N LEU A 88 13.54 4.17 2.84
CA LEU A 88 13.45 3.36 1.63
C LEU A 88 14.31 2.09 1.73
N ASP A 89 15.50 2.18 2.34
CA ASP A 89 16.35 1.01 2.57
C ASP A 89 15.63 -0.04 3.43
N ASP A 90 14.95 0.37 4.51
CA ASP A 90 14.10 -0.51 5.34
C ASP A 90 12.97 -1.17 4.52
N LEU A 91 12.29 -0.40 3.65
CA LEU A 91 11.21 -0.92 2.82
C LEU A 91 11.74 -1.90 1.77
N ILE A 92 12.87 -1.60 1.14
CA ILE A 92 13.52 -2.46 0.14
C ILE A 92 13.91 -3.79 0.79
N GLU A 93 14.54 -3.76 1.97
CA GLU A 93 14.88 -4.99 2.71
C GLU A 93 13.63 -5.83 3.00
N LYS A 94 12.59 -5.21 3.57
CA LYS A 94 11.32 -5.86 3.89
C LYS A 94 10.67 -6.53 2.68
N PHE A 95 10.55 -5.79 1.56
CA PHE A 95 9.89 -6.30 0.37
C PHE A 95 10.73 -7.33 -0.39
N SER A 96 12.06 -7.16 -0.42
CA SER A 96 12.97 -8.13 -1.03
C SER A 96 12.95 -9.48 -0.31
N ALA A 97 12.85 -9.46 1.03
CA ALA A 97 12.76 -10.68 1.83
C ALA A 97 11.41 -11.41 1.71
N LYS A 98 10.33 -10.67 1.42
CA LYS A 98 8.95 -11.22 1.41
C LYS A 98 8.45 -11.59 0.02
N ALA A 99 9.07 -11.09 -1.04
CA ALA A 99 8.57 -11.25 -2.40
C ALA A 99 8.71 -12.71 -2.90
N ASP A 100 7.64 -13.23 -3.50
CA ASP A 100 7.61 -14.57 -4.11
C ASP A 100 8.23 -14.60 -5.52
N LYS A 101 8.70 -13.45 -6.02
CA LYS A 101 9.29 -13.26 -7.35
C LYS A 101 10.45 -12.28 -7.30
N PRO A 102 11.35 -12.26 -8.30
CA PRO A 102 12.44 -11.29 -8.38
C PRO A 102 11.92 -9.86 -8.42
N VAL A 103 12.39 -9.02 -7.49
CA VAL A 103 12.11 -7.57 -7.41
C VAL A 103 13.44 -6.83 -7.49
N HIS A 104 13.56 -5.93 -8.45
CA HIS A 104 14.76 -5.11 -8.66
C HIS A 104 14.46 -3.67 -8.30
N PHE A 105 15.08 -3.16 -7.24
CA PHE A 105 14.94 -1.77 -6.81
C PHE A 105 16.08 -0.90 -7.33
N SER A 106 15.75 0.34 -7.70
CA SER A 106 16.70 1.40 -8.03
C SER A 106 16.28 2.69 -7.34
N LEU A 107 17.23 3.38 -6.73
CA LEU A 107 17.00 4.67 -6.04
C LEU A 107 17.71 5.80 -6.78
N ALA A 108 16.98 6.91 -7.05
CA ALA A 108 17.49 8.14 -7.65
C ALA A 108 17.01 9.34 -6.82
N LEU A 109 17.62 9.56 -5.65
CA LEU A 109 17.19 10.55 -4.66
C LEU A 109 17.99 11.85 -4.85
N GLU A 110 17.37 12.89 -5.44
CA GLU A 110 17.87 14.27 -5.46
C GLU A 110 17.46 15.00 -4.17
N ALA A 111 16.23 14.78 -3.69
CA ALA A 111 15.81 15.20 -2.35
C ALA A 111 16.02 14.04 -1.38
N GLU A 112 16.98 14.19 -0.45
CA GLU A 112 17.33 13.14 0.52
C GLU A 112 16.46 13.18 1.78
N THR A 113 15.81 14.31 2.04
CA THR A 113 14.95 14.53 3.21
C THR A 113 13.57 15.02 2.82
N VAL A 114 12.58 14.76 3.67
CA VAL A 114 11.22 15.24 3.55
C VAL A 114 10.64 15.51 4.93
N VAL A 115 9.83 16.55 5.07
CA VAL A 115 9.05 16.80 6.28
C VAL A 115 7.67 16.16 6.13
N ALA A 116 7.42 15.11 6.92
CA ALA A 116 6.18 14.37 6.90
C ALA A 116 5.98 13.60 8.21
N ASP A 117 4.82 13.00 8.38
CA ASP A 117 4.60 11.98 9.39
C ASP A 117 5.20 10.65 8.89
N GLY A 118 6.20 10.15 9.63
CA GLY A 118 7.02 9.01 9.21
C GLY A 118 6.23 7.72 9.04
N GLU A 119 5.27 7.46 9.93
CA GLU A 119 4.46 6.24 9.88
C GLU A 119 3.52 6.26 8.67
N PHE A 120 2.81 7.37 8.47
CA PHE A 120 1.89 7.50 7.34
C PHE A 120 2.62 7.54 6.00
N LEU A 121 3.75 8.23 5.90
CA LEU A 121 4.53 8.26 4.66
C LEU A 121 5.12 6.90 4.33
N LYS A 122 5.71 6.20 5.32
CA LYS A 122 6.26 4.84 5.14
C LYS A 122 5.18 3.87 4.65
N GLU A 123 3.98 3.92 5.23
CA GLU A 123 2.87 3.06 4.82
C GLU A 123 2.32 3.44 3.42
N ALA A 124 2.29 4.75 3.07
CA ALA A 124 1.89 5.19 1.74
C ALA A 124 2.84 4.65 0.67
N ILE A 125 4.16 4.80 0.86
CA ILE A 125 5.18 4.25 -0.07
C ILE A 125 5.10 2.73 -0.10
N SER A 126 4.91 2.07 1.05
CA SER A 126 4.72 0.61 1.14
C SER A 126 3.54 0.14 0.27
N ASN A 127 2.42 0.87 0.26
CA ASN A 127 1.28 0.55 -0.60
C ASN A 127 1.59 0.69 -2.09
N LEU A 128 2.40 1.67 -2.49
CA LEU A 128 2.82 1.83 -3.89
C LEU A 128 3.76 0.69 -4.33
N ILE A 129 4.72 0.31 -3.49
CA ILE A 129 5.62 -0.83 -3.74
C ILE A 129 4.84 -2.15 -3.82
N ASP A 130 3.90 -2.39 -2.89
CA ASP A 130 3.06 -3.57 -2.88
C ASP A 130 2.22 -3.68 -4.16
N ASN A 131 1.65 -2.56 -4.63
CA ASN A 131 0.95 -2.50 -5.91
C ASN A 131 1.86 -2.82 -7.09
N ALA A 132 3.06 -2.25 -7.14
CA ALA A 132 4.05 -2.54 -8.19
C ALA A 132 4.38 -4.05 -8.26
N ILE A 133 4.56 -4.69 -7.11
CA ILE A 133 4.79 -6.12 -7.03
C ILE A 133 3.56 -6.92 -7.46
N LYS A 134 2.38 -6.58 -6.97
CA LYS A 134 1.13 -7.29 -7.26
C LYS A 134 0.71 -7.21 -8.71
N TYR A 135 0.85 -6.04 -9.32
CA TYR A 135 0.38 -5.78 -10.69
C TYR A 135 1.49 -5.89 -11.73
N SER A 136 2.42 -6.80 -11.54
CA SER A 136 3.51 -7.08 -12.49
C SER A 136 3.62 -8.58 -12.81
N GLY A 137 4.42 -8.89 -13.83
CA GLY A 137 4.64 -10.25 -14.32
C GLY A 137 5.51 -11.13 -13.41
N ALA A 138 6.31 -12.00 -14.02
CA ALA A 138 7.19 -12.93 -13.31
C ALA A 138 8.35 -12.24 -12.56
N SER A 139 8.65 -10.99 -12.91
CA SER A 139 9.59 -10.11 -12.19
C SER A 139 9.12 -8.68 -12.28
N VAL A 140 9.66 -7.81 -11.43
CA VAL A 140 9.39 -6.38 -11.46
C VAL A 140 10.65 -5.55 -11.22
N ALA A 141 10.79 -4.46 -11.98
CA ALA A 141 11.74 -3.39 -11.71
C ALA A 141 10.98 -2.20 -11.12
N ILE A 142 11.42 -1.71 -9.96
CA ILE A 142 10.82 -0.57 -9.24
C ILE A 142 11.89 0.50 -9.11
N ILE A 143 11.60 1.68 -9.65
CA ILE A 143 12.46 2.86 -9.53
C ILE A 143 11.78 3.83 -8.57
N ILE A 144 12.47 4.19 -7.49
CA ILE A 144 12.00 5.21 -6.56
C ILE A 144 12.92 6.42 -6.71
N SER A 145 12.33 7.56 -7.00
CA SER A 145 13.06 8.82 -7.15
C SER A 145 12.43 9.93 -6.31
N SER A 146 13.23 10.95 -5.99
CA SER A 146 12.76 12.12 -5.29
C SER A 146 13.47 13.37 -5.78
N PHE A 147 12.74 14.49 -5.81
CA PHE A 147 13.28 15.81 -6.16
C PHE A 147 12.47 16.93 -5.51
N CYS A 148 13.05 18.14 -5.46
CA CYS A 148 12.34 19.32 -4.99
C CYS A 148 11.75 20.09 -6.20
N LYS A 149 10.47 20.48 -6.09
CA LYS A 149 9.84 21.42 -7.02
C LYS A 149 10.30 22.87 -6.75
N PRO A 150 10.16 23.79 -7.74
CA PRO A 150 10.48 25.20 -7.54
C PRO A 150 9.68 25.88 -6.40
N ASP A 151 8.49 25.39 -6.09
CA ASP A 151 7.65 25.86 -4.99
C ASP A 151 8.09 25.33 -3.61
N GLY A 152 9.12 24.49 -3.59
CA GLY A 152 9.68 23.86 -2.38
C GLY A 152 9.02 22.56 -1.97
N ALA A 153 8.04 22.06 -2.71
CA ALA A 153 7.46 20.75 -2.43
C ALA A 153 8.45 19.62 -2.77
N VAL A 154 8.53 18.61 -1.93
CA VAL A 154 9.25 17.37 -2.23
C VAL A 154 8.31 16.41 -2.96
N VAL A 155 8.77 15.90 -4.10
CA VAL A 155 8.07 14.87 -4.87
C VAL A 155 8.79 13.54 -4.72
N ILE A 156 8.04 12.50 -4.36
CA ILE A 156 8.51 11.12 -4.31
C ILE A 156 7.79 10.36 -5.41
N LYS A 157 8.53 9.72 -6.30
CA LYS A 157 7.99 8.92 -7.40
C LYS A 157 8.28 7.45 -7.19
N VAL A 158 7.29 6.61 -7.48
CA VAL A 158 7.43 5.15 -7.53
C VAL A 158 6.98 4.70 -8.90
N LYS A 159 7.93 4.22 -9.71
CA LYS A 159 7.71 3.72 -11.07
C LYS A 159 7.95 2.22 -11.12
N ASP A 160 7.05 1.50 -11.75
CA ASP A 160 7.16 0.07 -12.02
C ASP A 160 7.03 -0.24 -13.52
N ASN A 161 7.57 -1.37 -13.94
CA ASN A 161 7.42 -1.92 -15.30
C ASN A 161 6.33 -3.00 -15.35
N GLY A 162 5.27 -2.84 -14.57
CA GLY A 162 4.17 -3.80 -14.47
C GLY A 162 3.17 -3.73 -15.64
N PHE A 163 1.93 -4.12 -15.37
CA PHE A 163 0.89 -4.19 -16.40
C PHE A 163 0.34 -2.83 -16.82
N GLY A 164 0.73 -1.76 -16.15
CA GLY A 164 0.17 -0.43 -16.39
C GLY A 164 -1.33 -0.34 -16.06
N ILE A 165 -1.89 0.86 -16.24
CA ILE A 165 -3.27 1.19 -15.91
C ILE A 165 -3.94 1.79 -17.14
N PRO A 166 -5.06 1.23 -17.60
CA PRO A 166 -5.83 1.80 -18.70
C PRO A 166 -6.22 3.26 -18.44
N LEU A 167 -6.12 4.12 -19.44
CA LEU A 167 -6.40 5.56 -19.31
C LEU A 167 -7.78 5.86 -18.70
N LYS A 168 -8.79 5.07 -19.07
CA LYS A 168 -10.16 5.20 -18.54
C LYS A 168 -10.28 4.98 -17.02
N ASP A 169 -9.34 4.26 -16.42
CA ASP A 169 -9.34 3.89 -15.01
C ASP A 169 -8.45 4.84 -14.17
N GLN A 170 -7.46 5.53 -14.78
CA GLN A 170 -6.48 6.37 -14.07
C GLN A 170 -7.11 7.47 -13.23
N SER A 171 -8.20 8.07 -13.67
CA SER A 171 -8.91 9.11 -12.91
C SER A 171 -9.65 8.60 -11.66
N ARG A 172 -9.85 7.29 -11.54
CA ARG A 172 -10.67 6.68 -10.50
C ARG A 172 -9.92 5.78 -9.53
N ILE A 173 -8.67 5.41 -9.85
CA ILE A 173 -7.89 4.47 -9.04
C ILE A 173 -7.64 4.93 -7.60
N PHE A 174 -7.75 6.22 -7.32
CA PHE A 174 -7.63 6.79 -5.98
C PHE A 174 -8.96 6.83 -5.24
N GLU A 175 -10.10 6.61 -5.93
CA GLU A 175 -11.39 6.49 -5.28
C GLU A 175 -11.40 5.23 -4.40
N LYS A 176 -12.20 5.27 -3.33
CA LYS A 176 -12.35 4.10 -2.48
C LYS A 176 -12.90 2.93 -3.29
N TYR A 177 -12.26 1.75 -3.10
CA TYR A 177 -12.74 0.47 -3.63
C TYR A 177 -12.74 0.33 -5.14
N GLU A 178 -12.19 1.32 -5.84
CA GLU A 178 -11.95 1.15 -7.26
C GLU A 178 -10.81 0.15 -7.45
N ARG A 179 -11.13 -0.85 -8.22
CA ARG A 179 -10.15 -1.72 -8.86
C ARG A 179 -10.17 -1.33 -10.32
N ALA A 180 -9.03 -0.93 -10.87
CA ALA A 180 -8.92 -0.77 -12.31
C ALA A 180 -9.53 -2.03 -12.93
N SER A 181 -10.34 -1.87 -13.98
CA SER A 181 -10.95 -3.00 -14.72
C SER A 181 -9.87 -3.89 -15.37
N ALA A 182 -8.64 -3.65 -14.96
CA ALA A 182 -7.44 -4.26 -15.39
C ALA A 182 -7.49 -5.76 -15.20
N THR A 183 -7.77 -6.37 -16.29
CA THR A 183 -7.20 -7.60 -16.77
C THR A 183 -7.60 -8.86 -16.01
N GLU A 184 -8.31 -9.71 -16.73
CA GLU A 184 -8.35 -11.16 -16.49
C GLU A 184 -6.96 -11.76 -16.20
N ARG A 185 -5.86 -11.07 -16.57
CA ARG A 185 -4.48 -11.44 -16.26
C ARG A 185 -4.15 -11.26 -14.78
N SER A 186 -4.60 -10.19 -14.13
CA SER A 186 -4.45 -9.97 -12.67
C SER A 186 -5.27 -10.98 -11.86
N ARG A 187 -6.46 -11.39 -12.38
CA ARG A 187 -7.30 -12.41 -11.72
C ARG A 187 -6.65 -13.79 -11.70
N LYS A 188 -5.87 -14.15 -12.72
CA LYS A 188 -5.13 -15.43 -12.75
C LYS A 188 -3.93 -15.47 -11.81
N GLY A 189 -3.41 -14.32 -11.38
CA GLY A 189 -2.31 -14.20 -10.42
C GLY A 189 -2.73 -14.17 -8.95
N GLY A 190 -4.03 -14.25 -8.62
CA GLY A 190 -4.48 -14.25 -7.22
C GLY A 190 -4.20 -12.94 -6.48
N ALA A 191 -4.05 -11.81 -7.19
CA ALA A 191 -3.79 -10.51 -6.57
C ALA A 191 -4.97 -10.10 -5.66
N SER A 192 -4.91 -10.57 -4.41
CA SER A 192 -5.82 -10.16 -3.35
C SER A 192 -5.44 -8.77 -2.88
N GLY A 193 -6.36 -7.83 -2.94
CA GLY A 193 -6.14 -6.47 -2.44
C GLY A 193 -7.46 -5.76 -2.23
N PHE A 194 -7.60 -5.05 -1.11
CA PHE A 194 -8.85 -4.45 -0.62
C PHE A 194 -9.31 -3.21 -1.42
N GLY A 195 -8.55 -2.77 -2.44
CA GLY A 195 -8.81 -1.49 -3.13
C GLY A 195 -8.65 -0.27 -2.20
N LEU A 196 -8.01 -0.45 -1.05
CA LEU A 196 -7.79 0.59 -0.06
C LEU A 196 -6.41 1.24 -0.15
N GLY A 197 -5.43 0.57 -0.80
CA GLY A 197 -4.03 1.00 -0.81
C GLY A 197 -3.84 2.37 -1.47
N LEU A 198 -4.35 2.56 -2.70
CA LEU A 198 -4.22 3.84 -3.41
C LEU A 198 -5.09 4.94 -2.78
N ASN A 199 -6.26 4.60 -2.25
CA ASN A 199 -7.05 5.56 -1.48
C ASN A 199 -6.30 6.00 -0.20
N TYR A 200 -5.61 5.08 0.47
CA TYR A 200 -4.75 5.42 1.61
C TYR A 200 -3.64 6.41 1.21
N VAL A 201 -2.94 6.15 0.10
CA VAL A 201 -1.92 7.07 -0.44
C VAL A 201 -2.51 8.46 -0.70
N PHE A 202 -3.69 8.52 -1.33
CA PHE A 202 -4.39 9.77 -1.58
C PHE A 202 -4.72 10.52 -0.28
N ARG A 203 -5.27 9.84 0.73
CA ARG A 203 -5.62 10.46 2.02
C ARG A 203 -4.41 10.92 2.81
N VAL A 204 -3.31 10.18 2.76
CA VAL A 204 -2.04 10.60 3.37
C VAL A 204 -1.51 11.86 2.68
N ALA A 205 -1.52 11.91 1.33
CA ALA A 205 -1.14 13.11 0.59
C ALA A 205 -1.99 14.31 1.00
N GLU A 206 -3.32 14.16 0.97
CA GLU A 206 -4.28 15.21 1.35
C GLU A 206 -4.07 15.70 2.79
N ALA A 207 -3.87 14.79 3.75
CA ALA A 207 -3.62 15.14 5.15
C ALA A 207 -2.32 15.93 5.33
N HIS A 208 -1.32 15.72 4.47
CA HIS A 208 -0.08 16.49 4.44
C HIS A 208 -0.20 17.81 3.64
N GLY A 209 -1.38 18.14 3.09
CA GLY A 209 -1.58 19.31 2.22
C GLY A 209 -1.01 19.12 0.82
N GLY A 210 -0.69 17.89 0.45
CA GLY A 210 -0.08 17.51 -0.83
C GLY A 210 -1.04 16.88 -1.82
N THR A 211 -0.49 16.31 -2.87
CA THR A 211 -1.22 15.64 -3.96
C THR A 211 -0.57 14.32 -4.35
N VAL A 212 -1.37 13.43 -4.93
CA VAL A 212 -0.87 12.23 -5.61
C VAL A 212 -1.40 12.18 -7.03
N GLU A 213 -0.53 11.83 -7.95
CA GLU A 213 -0.83 11.72 -9.38
C GLU A 213 -0.33 10.38 -9.92
N VAL A 214 -0.88 9.96 -11.06
CA VAL A 214 -0.44 8.76 -11.78
C VAL A 214 -0.21 9.08 -13.24
N GLU A 215 0.89 8.56 -13.78
CA GLU A 215 1.16 8.46 -15.19
C GLU A 215 1.39 6.99 -15.53
N SER A 216 0.65 6.46 -16.50
CA SER A 216 0.73 5.03 -16.81
C SER A 216 0.37 4.74 -18.25
N ILE A 217 1.07 3.75 -18.84
CA ILE A 217 0.74 3.16 -20.13
C ILE A 217 0.41 1.69 -19.92
N GLU A 218 -0.80 1.30 -20.33
CA GLU A 218 -1.23 -0.10 -20.23
C GLU A 218 -0.28 -1.03 -20.98
N GLY A 219 0.21 -2.05 -20.29
CA GLY A 219 1.17 -3.03 -20.81
C GLY A 219 2.64 -2.63 -20.65
N GLU A 220 2.96 -1.41 -20.19
CA GLU A 220 4.33 -0.92 -20.12
C GLU A 220 4.78 -0.55 -18.72
N TYR A 221 4.09 0.40 -18.05
CA TYR A 221 4.52 0.90 -16.74
C TYR A 221 3.39 1.63 -15.99
N SER A 222 3.58 1.80 -14.66
CA SER A 222 2.90 2.81 -13.87
C SER A 222 3.91 3.64 -13.10
N GLU A 223 3.67 4.95 -12.99
CA GLU A 223 4.45 5.89 -12.20
C GLU A 223 3.51 6.70 -11.32
N PHE A 224 3.65 6.57 -10.00
CA PHE A 224 2.91 7.35 -9.02
C PHE A 224 3.80 8.45 -8.47
N SER A 225 3.28 9.68 -8.40
CA SER A 225 3.99 10.85 -7.91
C SER A 225 3.29 11.41 -6.69
N LEU A 226 3.93 11.33 -5.52
CA LEU A 226 3.46 11.89 -4.25
C LEU A 226 4.18 13.23 -4.02
N SER A 227 3.45 14.34 -4.01
CA SER A 227 3.96 15.70 -3.83
C SER A 227 3.58 16.22 -2.45
N LEU A 228 4.57 16.56 -1.62
CA LEU A 228 4.38 17.01 -0.24
C LEU A 228 4.94 18.42 -0.04
N PRO A 229 4.11 19.43 0.30
CA PRO A 229 4.57 20.78 0.63
C PRO A 229 5.47 20.78 1.87
N GLN A 230 6.53 21.63 1.87
CA GLN A 230 7.50 21.69 2.96
C GLN A 230 7.49 23.05 3.69
N LYS A 231 6.92 24.09 3.07
CA LYS A 231 7.05 25.49 3.54
C LYS A 231 6.47 25.75 4.93
N GLU A 232 5.29 25.24 5.22
CA GLU A 232 4.60 25.52 6.50
C GLU A 232 5.37 25.02 7.72
N PHE A 233 6.22 24.01 7.57
CA PHE A 233 7.03 23.48 8.67
C PHE A 233 8.32 24.27 8.84
N LEU A 234 8.98 24.64 7.75
CA LEU A 234 10.24 25.39 7.79
C LEU A 234 10.03 26.77 8.40
N ASP A 235 8.95 27.46 8.03
CA ASP A 235 8.60 28.77 8.61
C ASP A 235 8.34 28.68 10.13
N SER A 236 7.75 27.58 10.62
CA SER A 236 7.47 27.36 12.04
C SER A 236 8.71 27.03 12.89
N VAL A 237 9.81 26.61 12.25
CA VAL A 237 11.09 26.29 12.92
C VAL A 237 12.02 27.51 12.97
N GLU A 238 11.92 28.43 12.00
CA GLU A 238 12.70 29.68 11.98
C GLU A 238 12.19 30.73 12.96
N GLU A 239 10.92 30.63 13.41
CA GLU A 239 10.33 31.54 14.42
C GLU A 239 10.58 31.13 15.89
N LYS A 240 11.33 30.08 16.16
CA LYS A 240 11.71 29.62 17.52
C LYS A 240 13.20 29.73 17.76
#